data_f16fdfecc73dfb0ae19259ebd5cf67ad
#
_entry.id   f16fdfecc73dfb0ae19259ebd5cf67ad
#
_cell.length_a   1.000
_cell.length_b   1.000
_cell.length_c   1.000
_cell.angle_alpha   90.00
_cell.angle_beta   90.00
_cell.angle_gamma   90.00
#
_symmetry.space_group_name_H-M   'P 1'
#
loop_
_entity.id
_entity.type
_entity.pdbx_description
1 polymer ?
#
loop_
_entity_poly.entity_id
_entity_poly.type
_entity_poly.pdbx_seq_one_letter_code
_entity_poly.pdbx_strand_id
1 'polypeptide(L)'
;MVMEHAELTRGGFYNHFKSKEDLFASAVSSFLMGRGARWRAEAGIDHTNPTREDAASMLSSYLSTEHLGDVDGQCPMIALPSDIGRSSQEVQVSYQRLLEAMVGLFERSLDGRKPARREASLTLAALCIGGMVLAKALPDSELADAVRKAAHGHGQSMLGK
;
A
#
# COMPACT_ATOMS: atom_id res chain seq x y z
N MET A 1 -6.04 -20.53 13.89
CA MET A 1 -4.78 -20.47 13.06
C MET A 1 -5.14 -20.48 11.57
N VAL A 2 -4.26 -19.97 10.66
CA VAL A 2 -4.58 -19.81 9.22
C VAL A 2 -5.13 -21.10 8.60
N MET A 3 -4.54 -22.25 8.94
CA MET A 3 -4.97 -23.56 8.43
C MET A 3 -6.38 -23.96 8.85
N GLU A 4 -6.77 -23.68 10.08
CA GLU A 4 -8.12 -23.96 10.60
C GLU A 4 -9.17 -23.09 9.89
N HIS A 5 -8.86 -21.80 9.66
CA HIS A 5 -9.75 -20.90 8.91
C HIS A 5 -9.90 -21.29 7.43
N ALA A 6 -8.89 -21.93 6.86
CA ALA A 6 -8.90 -22.40 5.48
C ALA A 6 -9.44 -23.84 5.34
N GLU A 7 -9.84 -24.47 6.44
CA GLU A 7 -10.28 -25.88 6.49
C GLU A 7 -9.24 -26.86 5.88
N LEU A 8 -7.96 -26.49 5.96
CA LEU A 8 -6.85 -27.28 5.39
C LEU A 8 -6.12 -28.07 6.46
N THR A 9 -5.73 -29.29 6.09
CA THR A 9 -4.81 -30.10 6.88
C THR A 9 -3.36 -29.62 6.72
N ARG A 10 -2.47 -30.02 7.64
CA ARG A 10 -1.04 -29.73 7.55
C ARG A 10 -0.42 -30.27 6.26
N GLY A 11 -0.89 -31.44 5.76
CA GLY A 11 -0.47 -31.98 4.47
C GLY A 11 -1.00 -31.17 3.29
N GLY A 12 -2.23 -30.68 3.37
CA GLY A 12 -2.85 -29.81 2.36
C GLY A 12 -2.09 -28.50 2.15
N PHE A 13 -1.48 -27.96 3.21
CA PHE A 13 -0.63 -26.76 3.10
C PHE A 13 0.52 -26.94 2.09
N TYR A 14 1.27 -28.03 2.24
CA TYR A 14 2.45 -28.30 1.41
C TYR A 14 2.13 -28.68 -0.06
N ASN A 15 0.85 -28.91 -0.37
CA ASN A 15 0.40 -29.04 -1.77
C ASN A 15 0.31 -27.68 -2.47
N HIS A 16 0.20 -26.58 -1.73
CA HIS A 16 0.03 -25.22 -2.25
C HIS A 16 1.23 -24.33 -2.03
N PHE A 17 1.93 -24.48 -0.91
CA PHE A 17 3.04 -23.61 -0.51
C PHE A 17 4.24 -24.43 -0.06
N LYS A 18 5.42 -24.04 -0.50
CA LYS A 18 6.70 -24.70 -0.16
C LYS A 18 7.12 -24.43 1.28
N SER A 19 6.78 -23.26 1.80
CA SER A 19 7.14 -22.79 3.14
C SER A 19 6.15 -21.72 3.64
N LYS A 20 6.31 -21.29 4.90
CA LYS A 20 5.56 -20.13 5.45
C LYS A 20 5.92 -18.83 4.72
N GLU A 21 7.18 -18.69 4.33
CA GLU A 21 7.67 -17.54 3.58
C GLU A 21 7.05 -17.48 2.19
N ASP A 22 6.88 -18.62 1.52
CA ASP A 22 6.20 -18.73 0.23
C ASP A 22 4.72 -18.33 0.34
N LEU A 23 4.00 -18.79 1.38
CA LEU A 23 2.65 -18.30 1.68
C LEU A 23 2.64 -16.80 1.93
N PHE A 24 3.58 -16.29 2.71
CA PHE A 24 3.65 -14.87 3.04
C PHE A 24 3.94 -14.01 1.80
N ALA A 25 4.91 -14.41 0.97
CA ALA A 25 5.20 -13.75 -0.30
C ALA A 25 4.00 -13.76 -1.25
N SER A 26 3.29 -14.90 -1.33
CA SER A 26 2.07 -15.06 -2.12
C SER A 26 0.94 -14.16 -1.61
N ALA A 27 0.75 -14.07 -0.29
CA ALA A 27 -0.26 -13.20 0.31
C ALA A 27 0.01 -11.72 0.02
N VAL A 28 1.27 -11.28 0.16
CA VAL A 28 1.68 -9.92 -0.19
C VAL A 28 1.47 -9.63 -1.68
N SER A 29 1.89 -10.55 -2.55
CA SER A 29 1.76 -10.40 -4.01
C SER A 29 0.31 -10.37 -4.48
N SER A 30 -0.57 -11.19 -3.86
CA SER A 30 -1.98 -11.28 -4.24
C SER A 30 -2.75 -10.00 -3.96
N PHE A 31 -2.29 -9.16 -3.03
CA PHE A 31 -2.95 -7.91 -2.70
C PHE A 31 -3.10 -6.99 -3.92
N LEU A 32 -2.07 -6.88 -4.75
CA LEU A 32 -2.04 -5.93 -5.87
C LEU A 32 -3.19 -6.17 -6.88
N MET A 33 -3.44 -7.43 -7.23
CA MET A 33 -4.47 -7.83 -8.22
C MET A 33 -5.80 -8.22 -7.56
N GLY A 34 -5.79 -8.45 -6.25
CA GLY A 34 -6.97 -8.80 -5.46
C GLY A 34 -7.63 -7.59 -4.81
N ARG A 35 -7.47 -7.47 -3.50
CA ARG A 35 -8.09 -6.41 -2.71
C ARG A 35 -7.64 -5.01 -3.11
N GLY A 36 -6.36 -4.82 -3.39
CA GLY A 36 -5.84 -3.53 -3.87
C GLY A 36 -6.42 -3.11 -5.22
N ALA A 37 -6.70 -4.05 -6.12
CA ALA A 37 -7.37 -3.74 -7.38
C ALA A 37 -8.82 -3.29 -7.16
N ARG A 38 -9.56 -3.99 -6.30
CA ARG A 38 -10.94 -3.61 -5.93
C ARG A 38 -10.98 -2.22 -5.29
N TRP A 39 -10.11 -1.99 -4.30
CA TRP A 39 -10.01 -0.70 -3.64
C TRP A 39 -9.73 0.45 -4.62
N ARG A 40 -8.81 0.26 -5.59
CA ARG A 40 -8.56 1.27 -6.64
C ARG A 40 -9.78 1.52 -7.52
N ALA A 41 -10.49 0.45 -7.89
CA ALA A 41 -11.72 0.58 -8.69
C ALA A 41 -12.83 1.34 -7.94
N GLU A 42 -13.02 1.06 -6.65
CA GLU A 42 -13.95 1.76 -5.77
C GLU A 42 -13.59 3.24 -5.60
N ALA A 43 -12.30 3.56 -5.57
CA ALA A 43 -11.79 4.93 -5.54
C ALA A 43 -11.79 5.63 -6.91
N GLY A 44 -12.23 4.96 -7.96
CA GLY A 44 -12.31 5.50 -9.34
C GLY A 44 -10.94 5.73 -9.98
N ILE A 45 -9.90 5.01 -9.57
CA ILE A 45 -8.52 5.21 -10.01
C ILE A 45 -8.23 4.36 -11.26
N ASP A 46 -7.94 4.99 -12.39
CA ASP A 46 -7.41 4.31 -13.58
C ASP A 46 -5.89 4.10 -13.43
N HIS A 47 -5.51 2.87 -13.11
CA HIS A 47 -4.11 2.48 -12.95
C HIS A 47 -3.40 2.19 -14.28
N THR A 48 -4.11 2.11 -15.39
CA THR A 48 -3.55 1.81 -16.72
C THR A 48 -3.03 3.05 -17.43
N ASN A 49 -3.81 4.12 -17.37
CA ASN A 49 -3.45 5.45 -17.90
C ASN A 49 -3.78 6.55 -16.88
N PRO A 50 -3.08 6.57 -15.73
CA PRO A 50 -3.46 7.44 -14.62
C PRO A 50 -3.22 8.91 -14.94
N THR A 51 -4.19 9.72 -14.54
CA THR A 51 -4.18 11.17 -14.61
C THR A 51 -3.71 11.80 -13.28
N ARG A 52 -3.57 13.10 -13.25
CA ARG A 52 -3.29 13.83 -12.01
C ARG A 52 -4.45 13.72 -11.00
N GLU A 53 -5.68 13.59 -11.49
CA GLU A 53 -6.86 13.35 -10.64
C GLU A 53 -6.81 11.97 -10.00
N ASP A 54 -6.34 10.95 -10.73
CA ASP A 54 -6.13 9.61 -10.17
C ASP A 54 -5.06 9.63 -9.07
N ALA A 55 -3.99 10.41 -9.24
CA ALA A 55 -2.99 10.59 -8.19
C ALA A 55 -3.56 11.28 -6.95
N ALA A 56 -4.42 12.28 -7.13
CA ALA A 56 -5.10 12.96 -6.03
C ALA A 56 -6.10 12.03 -5.33
N SER A 57 -6.85 11.24 -6.08
CA SER A 57 -7.75 10.21 -5.55
C SER A 57 -6.98 9.14 -4.78
N MET A 58 -5.86 8.67 -5.32
CA MET A 58 -4.97 7.71 -4.65
C MET A 58 -4.47 8.25 -3.32
N LEU A 59 -3.96 9.48 -3.29
CA LEU A 59 -3.47 10.14 -2.08
C LEU A 59 -4.59 10.28 -1.03
N SER A 60 -5.75 10.78 -1.44
CA SER A 60 -6.89 11.05 -0.55
C SER A 60 -7.48 9.77 0.02
N SER A 61 -7.74 8.77 -0.82
CA SER A 61 -8.29 7.49 -0.39
C SER A 61 -7.29 6.71 0.48
N TYR A 62 -5.99 6.77 0.15
CA TYR A 62 -4.96 6.06 0.93
C TYR A 62 -4.81 6.63 2.34
N LEU A 63 -4.89 7.96 2.51
CA LEU A 63 -4.77 8.66 3.80
C LEU A 63 -6.14 8.88 4.48
N SER A 64 -7.20 8.23 4.02
CA SER A 64 -8.54 8.38 4.57
C SER A 64 -8.71 7.70 5.95
N THR A 65 -9.73 8.12 6.67
CA THR A 65 -10.13 7.49 7.94
C THR A 65 -10.69 6.09 7.71
N GLU A 66 -11.43 5.90 6.61
CA GLU A 66 -11.99 4.61 6.20
C GLU A 66 -10.88 3.58 5.98
N HIS A 67 -9.80 3.97 5.27
CA HIS A 67 -8.67 3.08 5.04
C HIS A 67 -7.87 2.80 6.33
N LEU A 68 -7.79 3.77 7.24
CA LEU A 68 -7.18 3.56 8.56
C LEU A 68 -7.97 2.54 9.39
N GLY A 69 -9.30 2.60 9.33
CA GLY A 69 -10.22 1.73 10.07
C GLY A 69 -10.41 0.34 9.46
N ASP A 70 -10.00 0.12 8.20
CA ASP A 70 -10.12 -1.19 7.53
C ASP A 70 -9.05 -2.17 8.01
N VAL A 71 -9.26 -2.77 9.19
CA VAL A 71 -8.29 -3.67 9.83
C VAL A 71 -8.08 -4.95 9.01
N ASP A 72 -9.16 -5.53 8.48
CA ASP A 72 -9.12 -6.83 7.79
C ASP A 72 -8.60 -6.71 6.35
N GLY A 73 -8.68 -5.53 5.77
CA GLY A 73 -8.28 -5.30 4.38
C GLY A 73 -7.09 -4.40 4.20
N GLN A 74 -6.37 -4.16 5.25
CA GLN A 74 -5.28 -3.20 5.23
C GLN A 74 -4.19 -3.57 4.23
N CYS A 75 -3.70 -2.54 3.54
CA CYS A 75 -2.57 -2.68 2.62
C CYS A 75 -1.34 -3.25 3.36
N PRO A 76 -0.65 -4.27 2.83
CA PRO A 76 0.58 -4.81 3.42
C PRO A 76 1.66 -3.74 3.65
N MET A 77 1.67 -2.66 2.88
CA MET A 77 2.60 -1.54 3.06
C MET A 77 2.35 -0.76 4.35
N ILE A 78 1.16 -0.86 4.93
CA ILE A 78 0.83 -0.24 6.22
C ILE A 78 0.94 -1.26 7.36
N ALA A 79 0.39 -2.45 7.13
CA ALA A 79 0.24 -3.45 8.18
C ALA A 79 1.54 -4.17 8.56
N LEU A 80 2.46 -4.37 7.61
CA LEU A 80 3.53 -5.36 7.70
C LEU A 80 4.97 -4.85 7.49
N PRO A 81 5.30 -3.53 7.47
CA PRO A 81 6.65 -3.09 7.07
C PRO A 81 7.76 -3.69 7.96
N SER A 82 7.53 -3.79 9.26
CA SER A 82 8.51 -4.35 10.20
C SER A 82 8.70 -5.87 10.04
N ASP A 83 7.62 -6.60 9.72
CA ASP A 83 7.68 -8.04 9.50
C ASP A 83 8.36 -8.36 8.17
N ILE A 84 8.03 -7.60 7.13
CA ILE A 84 8.68 -7.69 5.82
C ILE A 84 10.19 -7.46 5.93
N GLY A 85 10.62 -6.42 6.65
CA GLY A 85 12.05 -6.11 6.83
C GLY A 85 12.86 -7.22 7.51
N ARG A 86 12.20 -8.11 8.25
CA ARG A 86 12.79 -9.29 8.90
C ARG A 86 12.55 -10.60 8.16
N SER A 87 11.83 -10.57 7.05
CA SER A 87 11.47 -11.74 6.27
C SER A 87 12.52 -12.11 5.22
N SER A 88 12.30 -13.21 4.52
CA SER A 88 13.14 -13.64 3.41
C SER A 88 13.15 -12.63 2.26
N GLN A 89 14.19 -12.70 1.43
CA GLN A 89 14.32 -11.87 0.23
C GLN A 89 13.10 -12.01 -0.71
N GLU A 90 12.51 -13.19 -0.80
CA GLU A 90 11.31 -13.44 -1.62
C GLU A 90 10.12 -12.59 -1.18
N VAL A 91 9.87 -12.51 0.13
CA VAL A 91 8.83 -11.66 0.73
C VAL A 91 9.14 -10.18 0.50
N GLN A 92 10.40 -9.77 0.70
CA GLN A 92 10.83 -8.38 0.46
C GLN A 92 10.65 -7.97 -1.02
N VAL A 93 10.96 -8.85 -1.97
CA VAL A 93 10.72 -8.61 -3.41
C VAL A 93 9.23 -8.47 -3.71
N SER A 94 8.37 -9.26 -3.08
CA SER A 94 6.92 -9.14 -3.24
C SER A 94 6.40 -7.78 -2.73
N TYR A 95 6.91 -7.33 -1.60
CA TYR A 95 6.61 -6.00 -1.06
C TYR A 95 7.15 -4.86 -1.94
N GLN A 96 8.37 -5.00 -2.46
CA GLN A 96 8.96 -4.05 -3.40
C GLN A 96 8.06 -3.83 -4.62
N ARG A 97 7.48 -4.90 -5.18
CA ARG A 97 6.55 -4.80 -6.31
C ARG A 97 5.29 -4.00 -5.99
N LEU A 98 4.76 -4.11 -4.76
CA LEU A 98 3.65 -3.25 -4.32
C LEU A 98 4.03 -1.77 -4.29
N LEU A 99 5.19 -1.47 -3.72
CA LEU A 99 5.71 -0.10 -3.67
C LEU A 99 5.98 0.45 -5.09
N GLU A 100 6.59 -0.35 -5.95
CA GLU A 100 6.84 0.03 -7.36
C GLU A 100 5.55 0.30 -8.13
N ALA A 101 4.48 -0.46 -7.86
CA ALA A 101 3.18 -0.23 -8.48
C ALA A 101 2.58 1.12 -8.04
N MET A 102 2.65 1.46 -6.74
CA MET A 102 2.19 2.75 -6.22
C MET A 102 3.02 3.92 -6.78
N VAL A 103 4.36 3.82 -6.71
CA VAL A 103 5.27 4.84 -7.25
C VAL A 103 5.07 5.01 -8.75
N GLY A 104 4.90 3.91 -9.49
CA GLY A 104 4.64 3.93 -10.93
C GLY A 104 3.31 4.59 -11.30
N LEU A 105 2.27 4.45 -10.48
CA LEU A 105 1.02 5.18 -10.66
C LEU A 105 1.27 6.69 -10.55
N PHE A 106 1.88 7.16 -9.46
CA PHE A 106 2.22 8.57 -9.29
C PHE A 106 3.13 9.09 -10.40
N GLU A 107 4.16 8.32 -10.78
CA GLU A 107 5.12 8.74 -11.82
C GLU A 107 4.46 8.92 -13.21
N ARG A 108 3.47 8.10 -13.55
CA ARG A 108 2.70 8.25 -14.80
C ARG A 108 1.68 9.38 -14.74
N SER A 109 1.21 9.74 -13.54
CA SER A 109 0.23 10.81 -13.32
C SER A 109 0.85 12.22 -13.30
N LEU A 110 2.17 12.33 -13.20
CA LEU A 110 2.86 13.60 -13.05
C LEU A 110 3.51 14.05 -14.37
N ASP A 111 3.51 15.37 -14.59
CA ASP A 111 4.23 16.02 -15.68
C ASP A 111 5.70 16.28 -15.31
N GLY A 112 6.50 16.61 -16.32
CA GLY A 112 7.86 17.05 -16.13
C GLY A 112 8.93 16.02 -16.48
N ARG A 113 10.20 16.35 -16.16
CA ARG A 113 11.36 15.52 -16.49
C ARG A 113 11.40 14.25 -15.62
N LYS A 114 11.79 13.13 -16.20
CA LYS A 114 11.78 11.80 -15.54
C LYS A 114 12.43 11.79 -14.15
N PRO A 115 13.62 12.35 -13.90
CA PRO A 115 14.21 12.34 -12.55
C PRO A 115 13.35 13.05 -11.51
N ALA A 116 12.82 14.24 -11.84
CA ALA A 116 11.98 15.00 -10.92
C ALA A 116 10.63 14.31 -10.65
N ARG A 117 10.02 13.69 -11.67
CA ARG A 117 8.81 12.89 -11.49
C ARG A 117 9.05 11.70 -10.55
N ARG A 118 10.17 11.00 -10.74
CA ARG A 118 10.53 9.85 -9.90
C ARG A 118 10.71 10.25 -8.44
N GLU A 119 11.42 11.35 -8.18
CA GLU A 119 11.61 11.87 -6.82
C GLU A 119 10.29 12.27 -6.17
N ALA A 120 9.44 13.01 -6.89
CA ALA A 120 8.11 13.39 -6.41
C ALA A 120 7.24 12.17 -6.12
N SER A 121 7.26 11.15 -6.97
CA SER A 121 6.49 9.92 -6.81
C SER A 121 6.94 9.10 -5.61
N LEU A 122 8.24 9.01 -5.36
CA LEU A 122 8.79 8.38 -4.16
C LEU A 122 8.37 9.14 -2.90
N THR A 123 8.39 10.46 -2.94
CA THR A 123 7.94 11.31 -1.82
C THR A 123 6.45 11.12 -1.54
N LEU A 124 5.60 11.12 -2.58
CA LEU A 124 4.16 10.87 -2.43
C LEU A 124 3.88 9.49 -1.82
N ALA A 125 4.57 8.45 -2.29
CA ALA A 125 4.43 7.11 -1.72
C ALA A 125 4.89 7.06 -0.25
N ALA A 126 6.00 7.73 0.09
CA ALA A 126 6.50 7.83 1.46
C ALA A 126 5.52 8.57 2.38
N LEU A 127 4.89 9.65 1.91
CA LEU A 127 3.85 10.38 2.65
C LEU A 127 2.62 9.50 2.89
N CYS A 128 2.15 8.77 1.87
CA CYS A 128 1.04 7.85 2.00
C CYS A 128 1.31 6.77 3.07
N ILE A 129 2.40 6.04 2.89
CA ILE A 129 2.74 4.91 3.76
C ILE A 129 3.11 5.41 5.16
N GLY A 130 4.01 6.39 5.27
CA GLY A 130 4.49 6.93 6.54
C GLY A 130 3.36 7.57 7.35
N GLY A 131 2.50 8.35 6.71
CA GLY A 131 1.34 8.97 7.35
C GLY A 131 0.39 7.94 7.96
N MET A 132 0.12 6.85 7.23
CA MET A 132 -0.76 5.78 7.71
C MET A 132 -0.10 4.89 8.78
N VAL A 133 1.17 4.52 8.60
CA VAL A 133 1.91 3.70 9.58
C VAL A 133 2.02 4.44 10.92
N LEU A 134 2.33 5.73 10.90
CA LEU A 134 2.41 6.55 12.10
C LEU A 134 1.03 6.71 12.76
N ALA A 135 0.00 7.03 11.99
CA ALA A 135 -1.35 7.17 12.53
C ALA A 135 -1.86 5.87 13.16
N LYS A 136 -1.58 4.73 12.52
CA LYS A 136 -1.98 3.41 13.03
C LYS A 136 -1.24 3.01 14.32
N ALA A 137 0.00 3.45 14.49
CA ALA A 137 0.80 3.15 15.68
C ALA A 137 0.40 3.98 16.90
N LEU A 138 -0.40 5.02 16.71
CA LEU A 138 -0.90 5.89 17.78
C LEU A 138 -2.29 5.41 18.24
N PRO A 139 -2.66 5.68 19.51
CA PRO A 139 -4.06 5.54 19.90
C PRO A 139 -4.92 6.52 19.07
N ASP A 140 -6.23 6.29 19.00
CA ASP A 140 -7.15 7.23 18.35
C ASP A 140 -7.01 8.60 19.05
N SER A 141 -6.41 9.54 18.35
CA SER A 141 -5.93 10.80 18.92
C SER A 141 -5.82 11.90 17.87
N GLU A 142 -5.88 13.14 18.34
CA GLU A 142 -5.65 14.34 17.51
C GLU A 142 -4.30 14.28 16.76
N LEU A 143 -3.27 13.66 17.37
CA LEU A 143 -1.97 13.52 16.75
C LEU A 143 -2.01 12.56 15.57
N ALA A 144 -2.72 11.43 15.68
CA ALA A 144 -2.89 10.47 14.56
C ALA A 144 -3.55 11.16 13.36
N ASP A 145 -4.60 11.93 13.61
CA ASP A 145 -5.28 12.73 12.60
C ASP A 145 -4.39 13.84 12.02
N ALA A 146 -3.65 14.54 12.86
CA ALA A 146 -2.75 15.60 12.43
C ALA A 146 -1.65 15.07 11.48
N VAL A 147 -1.06 13.90 11.77
CA VAL A 147 -0.06 13.26 10.92
C VAL A 147 -0.65 12.94 9.54
N ARG A 148 -1.84 12.31 9.48
CA ARG A 148 -2.49 11.98 8.20
C ARG A 148 -2.83 13.25 7.40
N LYS A 149 -3.41 14.25 8.04
CA LYS A 149 -3.77 15.54 7.43
C LYS A 149 -2.54 16.28 6.90
N ALA A 150 -1.44 16.28 7.65
CA ALA A 150 -0.18 16.90 7.22
C ALA A 150 0.40 16.19 5.99
N ALA A 151 0.44 14.85 5.99
CA ALA A 151 0.89 14.06 4.84
C ALA A 151 0.00 14.31 3.62
N HIS A 152 -1.32 14.30 3.78
CA HIS A 152 -2.29 14.59 2.72
C HIS A 152 -2.11 16.00 2.17
N GLY A 153 -2.09 17.03 3.03
CA GLY A 153 -1.97 18.43 2.60
C GLY A 153 -0.68 18.71 1.85
N HIS A 154 0.44 18.13 2.31
CA HIS A 154 1.71 18.27 1.58
C HIS A 154 1.67 17.53 0.23
N GLY A 155 1.16 16.31 0.19
CA GLY A 155 1.00 15.56 -1.05
C GLY A 155 0.10 16.29 -2.07
N GLN A 156 -1.02 16.88 -1.64
CA GLN A 156 -1.87 17.71 -2.49
C GLN A 156 -1.13 18.93 -3.06
N SER A 157 -0.29 19.59 -2.25
CA SER A 157 0.51 20.73 -2.73
C SER A 157 1.55 20.34 -3.79
N MET A 158 2.03 19.09 -3.76
CA MET A 158 2.92 18.52 -4.79
C MET A 158 2.17 18.22 -6.09
N LEU A 159 0.92 17.79 -6.01
CA LEU A 159 0.07 17.49 -7.16
C LEU A 159 -0.51 18.75 -7.83
N GLY A 160 -0.64 19.85 -7.09
CA GLY A 160 -1.18 21.13 -7.59
C GLY A 160 -0.17 22.01 -8.33
N LYS A 161 1.11 21.61 -8.36
CA LYS A 161 2.19 22.30 -9.10
C LYS A 161 2.39 21.68 -10.48
#